data_088bb93ab7ef496a9331a8606cb14faa
#
_entry.id   088bb93ab7ef496a9331a8606cb14faa
#
_cell.length_a   1.000
_cell.length_b   1.000
_cell.length_c   1.000
_cell.angle_alpha   90.00
_cell.angle_beta   90.00
_cell.angle_gamma   90.00
#
_symmetry.space_group_name_H-M   'P 1'
#
loop_
_entity.id
_entity.type
_entity.pdbx_description
1 polymer ?
#
loop_
_entity_poly.entity_id
_entity_poly.type
_entity_poly.pdbx_seq_one_letter_code
_entity_poly.pdbx_strand_id
1 'polypeptide(L)'
;DELSVTDFMRKYGMPERINEEVFISMAKALDFIDPDKLSMTVVLTAMNRFLNETDGLQMAFLDGNQPDRLCEPMKQSIEKNGGKVLMKQRVKEWVLNEDDSVKHILMANGEVIEADEFISAVPVDVMKRMCPEPWTKMPFFQQMKQLEGIPVINIHLWFDRKLQNVDHLCFSRSPLLSVYADMSTTCKEYYDEEKSMIELVFAPCSPIAGGKTNWIAKSNQEIVDATMKELERLFPLEIGKKAPDGVGAKLLKHAVVKTPRSVYAAVPGRNKYRPSQETPIKNFTLAGDWTSQKFLGSMEGAVLGGKLAAEVVSAKAKGMKTAGLKKINDDIMAEASTFSGQGWKRPQKMEDESPVVFGAGYVLEENDEQQLMTIDPEQLTEMDGRSQATKDAVQEAVLNRTR
;
A
#
# COMPACT_ATOMS: atom_id res chain seq x y z
N ASP A 1 -15.24 -4.91 -12.00
CA ASP A 1 -15.16 -5.20 -10.56
C ASP A 1 -15.55 -6.65 -10.20
N GLU A 2 -16.33 -7.33 -11.04
CA GLU A 2 -16.85 -8.69 -10.74
C GLU A 2 -15.82 -9.82 -11.04
N LEU A 3 -14.69 -9.51 -11.65
CA LEU A 3 -13.67 -10.50 -12.01
C LEU A 3 -12.41 -10.33 -11.16
N SER A 4 -11.83 -11.45 -10.72
CA SER A 4 -10.46 -11.47 -10.22
C SER A 4 -9.46 -11.19 -11.36
N VAL A 5 -8.21 -10.89 -11.02
CA VAL A 5 -7.15 -10.73 -12.01
C VAL A 5 -7.03 -12.01 -12.87
N THR A 6 -6.97 -13.17 -12.23
CA THR A 6 -6.86 -14.45 -12.91
C THR A 6 -8.08 -14.75 -13.80
N ASP A 7 -9.31 -14.48 -13.32
CA ASP A 7 -10.52 -14.69 -14.12
C ASP A 7 -10.61 -13.73 -15.29
N PHE A 8 -10.18 -12.48 -15.12
CA PHE A 8 -10.08 -11.51 -16.20
C PHE A 8 -9.12 -11.99 -17.29
N MET A 9 -7.93 -12.43 -16.91
CA MET A 9 -6.94 -12.95 -17.84
C MET A 9 -7.47 -14.14 -18.63
N ARG A 10 -8.09 -15.09 -17.94
CA ARG A 10 -8.69 -16.27 -18.58
C ARG A 10 -9.79 -15.87 -19.55
N LYS A 11 -10.67 -14.95 -19.16
CA LYS A 11 -11.77 -14.46 -19.99
C LYS A 11 -11.28 -13.82 -21.29
N TYR A 12 -10.19 -13.07 -21.24
CA TYR A 12 -9.65 -12.33 -22.39
C TYR A 12 -8.49 -13.04 -23.09
N GLY A 13 -8.19 -14.29 -22.72
CA GLY A 13 -7.16 -15.10 -23.38
C GLY A 13 -5.75 -14.55 -23.20
N MET A 14 -5.49 -13.86 -22.08
CA MET A 14 -4.14 -13.33 -21.77
C MET A 14 -3.18 -14.47 -21.40
N PRO A 15 -1.93 -14.44 -21.86
CA PRO A 15 -0.93 -15.46 -21.52
C PRO A 15 -0.66 -15.52 -20.02
N GLU A 16 -0.56 -16.74 -19.46
CA GLU A 16 -0.28 -16.95 -18.03
C GLU A 16 1.04 -16.30 -17.60
N ARG A 17 2.02 -16.22 -18.50
CA ARG A 17 3.31 -15.56 -18.25
C ARG A 17 3.16 -14.11 -17.79
N ILE A 18 2.14 -13.37 -18.22
CA ILE A 18 1.86 -12.00 -17.75
C ILE A 18 1.47 -12.01 -16.27
N ASN A 19 0.69 -13.04 -15.84
CA ASN A 19 0.35 -13.20 -14.44
C ASN A 19 1.61 -13.46 -13.60
N GLU A 20 2.42 -14.43 -14.02
CA GLU A 20 3.63 -14.85 -13.33
C GLU A 20 4.66 -13.72 -13.21
N GLU A 21 4.88 -12.97 -14.28
CA GLU A 21 5.94 -11.95 -14.34
C GLU A 21 5.50 -10.57 -13.82
N VAL A 22 4.22 -10.23 -13.88
CA VAL A 22 3.73 -8.89 -13.56
C VAL A 22 2.67 -8.90 -12.46
N PHE A 23 1.55 -9.60 -12.68
CA PHE A 23 0.39 -9.41 -11.81
C PHE A 23 0.54 -10.02 -10.43
N ILE A 24 1.25 -11.14 -10.28
CA ILE A 24 1.49 -11.74 -8.95
C ILE A 24 2.23 -10.75 -8.04
N SER A 25 3.31 -10.16 -8.49
CA SER A 25 4.07 -9.20 -7.70
C SER A 25 3.30 -7.90 -7.47
N MET A 26 2.65 -7.37 -8.51
CA MET A 26 1.84 -6.17 -8.42
C MET A 26 0.64 -6.31 -7.46
N ALA A 27 -0.13 -7.39 -7.58
CA ALA A 27 -1.29 -7.66 -6.73
C ALA A 27 -0.92 -7.72 -5.25
N LYS A 28 0.15 -8.46 -4.93
CA LYS A 28 0.64 -8.58 -3.56
C LYS A 28 1.24 -7.29 -3.01
N ALA A 29 1.86 -6.48 -3.85
CA ALA A 29 2.43 -5.21 -3.44
C ALA A 29 1.36 -4.13 -3.22
N LEU A 30 0.30 -4.11 -4.05
CA LEU A 30 -0.76 -3.10 -3.97
C LEU A 30 -1.73 -3.35 -2.81
N ASP A 31 -2.23 -4.58 -2.69
CA ASP A 31 -3.32 -4.89 -1.73
C ASP A 31 -3.06 -6.15 -0.89
N PHE A 32 -1.86 -6.71 -0.90
CA PHE A 32 -1.48 -7.90 -0.11
C PHE A 32 -2.31 -9.16 -0.43
N ILE A 33 -2.93 -9.21 -1.61
CA ILE A 33 -3.86 -10.25 -2.07
C ILE A 33 -3.29 -10.93 -3.31
N ASP A 34 -3.43 -12.24 -3.42
CA ASP A 34 -3.07 -12.97 -4.63
C ASP A 34 -4.03 -12.66 -5.81
N PRO A 35 -3.57 -12.75 -7.06
CA PRO A 35 -4.35 -12.41 -8.26
C PRO A 35 -5.67 -13.18 -8.42
N ASP A 36 -5.78 -14.38 -7.86
CA ASP A 36 -7.02 -15.18 -7.89
C ASP A 36 -8.12 -14.63 -6.97
N LYS A 37 -7.76 -13.75 -6.04
CA LYS A 37 -8.66 -13.12 -5.07
C LYS A 37 -8.78 -11.61 -5.26
N LEU A 38 -7.80 -10.96 -5.89
CA LEU A 38 -7.82 -9.52 -6.10
C LEU A 38 -8.76 -9.15 -7.25
N SER A 39 -9.60 -8.13 -7.06
CA SER A 39 -10.39 -7.54 -8.16
C SER A 39 -9.48 -6.94 -9.23
N MET A 40 -9.74 -7.26 -10.49
CA MET A 40 -9.00 -6.66 -11.62
C MET A 40 -9.11 -5.14 -11.69
N THR A 41 -10.14 -4.55 -11.10
CA THR A 41 -10.32 -3.08 -11.03
C THR A 41 -9.13 -2.41 -10.32
N VAL A 42 -8.54 -3.05 -9.30
CA VAL A 42 -7.34 -2.53 -8.60
C VAL A 42 -6.17 -2.40 -9.57
N VAL A 43 -5.87 -3.48 -10.26
CA VAL A 43 -4.75 -3.53 -11.22
C VAL A 43 -4.97 -2.54 -12.35
N LEU A 44 -6.19 -2.47 -12.90
CA LEU A 44 -6.53 -1.51 -13.96
C LEU A 44 -6.40 -0.06 -13.49
N THR A 45 -6.77 0.24 -12.25
CA THR A 45 -6.60 1.60 -11.68
C THR A 45 -5.12 1.96 -11.56
N ALA A 46 -4.28 1.07 -11.07
CA ALA A 46 -2.83 1.27 -10.98
C ALA A 46 -2.19 1.38 -12.38
N MET A 47 -2.54 0.46 -13.29
CA MET A 47 -2.03 0.47 -14.66
C MET A 47 -2.44 1.73 -15.43
N ASN A 48 -3.67 2.20 -15.25
CA ASN A 48 -4.12 3.46 -15.85
C ASN A 48 -3.23 4.63 -15.43
N ARG A 49 -2.86 4.69 -14.15
CA ARG A 49 -1.94 5.71 -13.64
C ARG A 49 -0.54 5.54 -14.21
N PHE A 50 0.02 4.34 -14.18
CA PHE A 50 1.36 4.05 -14.66
C PHE A 50 1.54 4.36 -16.16
N LEU A 51 0.50 4.16 -16.97
CA LEU A 51 0.57 4.34 -18.41
C LEU A 51 0.20 5.74 -18.87
N ASN A 52 -0.68 6.44 -18.15
CA ASN A 52 -1.27 7.69 -18.61
C ASN A 52 -0.71 8.95 -17.92
N GLU A 53 0.01 8.80 -16.81
CA GLU A 53 0.65 9.92 -16.11
C GLU A 53 2.14 9.98 -16.46
N THR A 54 2.67 11.17 -16.73
CA THR A 54 4.06 11.39 -17.18
C THR A 54 5.09 10.77 -16.22
N ASP A 55 4.84 10.90 -14.91
CA ASP A 55 5.72 10.39 -13.86
C ASP A 55 5.08 9.20 -13.10
N GLY A 56 4.09 8.55 -13.71
CA GLY A 56 3.27 7.52 -13.04
C GLY A 56 4.03 6.27 -12.61
N LEU A 57 5.17 6.00 -13.22
CA LEU A 57 6.06 4.89 -12.87
C LEU A 57 7.20 5.29 -11.93
N GLN A 58 7.36 6.58 -11.63
CA GLN A 58 8.41 7.01 -10.71
C GLN A 58 8.03 6.66 -9.28
N MET A 59 8.97 6.05 -8.58
CA MET A 59 8.85 5.74 -7.15
C MET A 59 9.82 6.60 -6.36
N ALA A 60 9.39 7.01 -5.16
CA ALA A 60 10.22 7.71 -4.21
C ALA A 60 10.03 7.13 -2.81
N PHE A 61 11.09 7.15 -2.02
CA PHE A 61 11.01 6.88 -0.59
C PHE A 61 10.90 8.19 0.19
N LEU A 62 10.27 8.12 1.36
CA LEU A 62 10.49 9.14 2.37
C LEU A 62 11.97 9.06 2.81
N ASP A 63 12.62 10.22 2.95
CA ASP A 63 14.03 10.29 3.37
C ASP A 63 14.25 10.01 4.86
N GLY A 64 13.23 9.55 5.55
CA GLY A 64 13.24 9.26 6.97
C GLY A 64 11.96 8.59 7.43
N ASN A 65 11.81 8.45 8.76
CA ASN A 65 10.65 7.80 9.37
C ASN A 65 9.32 8.44 8.98
N GLN A 66 8.34 7.61 8.67
CA GLN A 66 6.98 8.04 8.32
C GLN A 66 6.34 8.96 9.39
N PRO A 67 6.43 8.71 10.70
CA PRO A 67 5.89 9.62 11.70
C PRO A 67 6.44 11.04 11.57
N ASP A 68 7.73 11.20 11.33
CA ASP A 68 8.40 12.49 11.31
C ASP A 68 8.22 13.22 9.98
N ARG A 69 8.16 12.48 8.87
CA ARG A 69 8.06 13.04 7.51
C ARG A 69 6.63 13.25 7.03
N LEU A 70 5.67 12.49 7.55
CA LEU A 70 4.28 12.52 7.10
C LEU A 70 3.31 12.91 8.21
N CYS A 71 3.34 12.25 9.37
CA CYS A 71 2.34 12.46 10.40
C CYS A 71 2.54 13.77 11.16
N GLU A 72 3.78 14.10 11.55
CA GLU A 72 4.07 15.31 12.32
C GLU A 72 3.76 16.60 11.53
N PRO A 73 4.10 16.75 10.24
CA PRO A 73 3.70 17.92 9.44
C PRO A 73 2.18 18.08 9.35
N MET A 74 1.42 16.97 9.25
CA MET A 74 -0.05 17.04 9.26
C MET A 74 -0.59 17.52 10.60
N LYS A 75 -0.06 17.00 11.71
CA LYS A 75 -0.40 17.43 13.06
C LYS A 75 -0.10 18.92 13.25
N GLN A 76 1.08 19.38 12.89
CA GLN A 76 1.45 20.79 12.96
C GLN A 76 0.51 21.70 12.15
N SER A 77 0.09 21.24 10.97
CA SER A 77 -0.89 21.96 10.16
C SER A 77 -2.25 22.08 10.87
N ILE A 78 -2.72 21.01 11.52
CA ILE A 78 -3.96 21.02 12.31
C ILE A 78 -3.83 22.01 13.47
N GLU A 79 -2.75 21.93 14.24
CA GLU A 79 -2.53 22.75 15.43
C GLU A 79 -2.34 24.25 15.06
N LYS A 80 -1.63 24.53 13.96
CA LYS A 80 -1.48 25.89 13.42
C LYS A 80 -2.83 26.55 13.06
N ASN A 81 -3.79 25.74 12.65
CA ASN A 81 -5.15 26.20 12.34
C ASN A 81 -6.11 26.13 13.55
N GLY A 82 -5.59 26.02 14.77
CA GLY A 82 -6.37 26.05 16.01
C GLY A 82 -6.99 24.70 16.40
N GLY A 83 -6.73 23.64 15.64
CA GLY A 83 -7.17 22.29 15.96
C GLY A 83 -6.30 21.63 17.03
N LYS A 84 -6.68 20.40 17.44
CA LYS A 84 -5.91 19.60 18.41
C LYS A 84 -5.80 18.15 17.92
N VAL A 85 -4.65 17.53 18.16
CA VAL A 85 -4.41 16.10 17.94
C VAL A 85 -4.24 15.41 19.29
N LEU A 86 -5.22 14.60 19.68
CA LEU A 86 -5.24 13.88 20.95
C LEU A 86 -4.67 12.47 20.75
N MET A 87 -3.40 12.30 21.10
CA MET A 87 -2.70 11.03 20.98
C MET A 87 -3.05 10.07 22.14
N LYS A 88 -3.03 8.76 21.84
CA LYS A 88 -3.29 7.69 22.84
C LYS A 88 -4.68 7.77 23.48
N GLN A 89 -5.62 8.41 22.81
CA GLN A 89 -7.00 8.56 23.26
C GLN A 89 -7.89 7.57 22.51
N ARG A 90 -8.48 6.62 23.23
CA ARG A 90 -9.35 5.60 22.66
C ARG A 90 -10.81 6.01 22.80
N VAL A 91 -11.50 6.06 21.66
CA VAL A 91 -12.96 6.19 21.64
C VAL A 91 -13.58 4.89 22.16
N LYS A 92 -14.50 4.98 23.13
CA LYS A 92 -15.26 3.86 23.66
C LYS A 92 -16.53 3.65 22.87
N GLU A 93 -17.36 4.70 22.74
CA GLU A 93 -18.62 4.63 22.04
C GLU A 93 -19.13 6.01 21.57
N TRP A 94 -20.05 6.02 20.65
CA TRP A 94 -20.84 7.18 20.25
C TRP A 94 -22.18 7.13 20.98
N VAL A 95 -22.44 8.13 21.81
CA VAL A 95 -23.69 8.28 22.52
C VAL A 95 -24.66 9.06 21.64
N LEU A 96 -25.88 8.55 21.47
CA LEU A 96 -26.87 9.11 20.55
C LEU A 96 -27.90 9.97 21.23
N ASN A 97 -28.49 10.90 20.49
CA ASN A 97 -29.72 11.58 20.76
C ASN A 97 -30.91 10.68 20.41
N GLU A 98 -32.13 11.14 20.76
CA GLU A 98 -33.38 10.44 20.43
C GLU A 98 -33.64 10.33 18.92
N ASP A 99 -33.08 11.23 18.11
CA ASP A 99 -33.16 11.23 16.63
C ASP A 99 -32.04 10.43 15.94
N ASP A 100 -31.37 9.58 16.67
CA ASP A 100 -30.22 8.77 16.23
C ASP A 100 -28.96 9.57 15.79
N SER A 101 -28.96 10.90 15.93
CA SER A 101 -27.76 11.71 15.73
C SER A 101 -26.76 11.53 16.86
N VAL A 102 -25.48 11.83 16.63
CA VAL A 102 -24.45 11.74 17.68
C VAL A 102 -24.62 12.90 18.66
N LYS A 103 -24.78 12.58 19.95
CA LYS A 103 -24.82 13.54 21.04
C LYS A 103 -23.39 13.93 21.47
N HIS A 104 -22.56 12.93 21.71
CA HIS A 104 -21.17 13.11 22.08
C HIS A 104 -20.38 11.80 21.87
N ILE A 105 -19.06 11.89 21.91
CA ILE A 105 -18.16 10.74 21.97
C ILE A 105 -17.77 10.49 23.43
N LEU A 106 -17.93 9.26 23.91
CA LEU A 106 -17.41 8.82 25.19
C LEU A 106 -16.04 8.16 24.97
N MET A 107 -15.03 8.70 25.63
CA MET A 107 -13.67 8.17 25.60
C MET A 107 -13.48 7.04 26.62
N ALA A 108 -12.48 6.18 26.42
CA ALA A 108 -12.19 5.07 27.32
C ALA A 108 -11.76 5.50 28.72
N ASN A 109 -11.23 6.72 28.87
CA ASN A 109 -10.87 7.35 30.14
C ASN A 109 -12.06 8.03 30.85
N GLY A 110 -13.27 7.97 30.26
CA GLY A 110 -14.50 8.60 30.78
C GLY A 110 -14.70 10.05 30.34
N GLU A 111 -13.78 10.64 29.60
CA GLU A 111 -13.91 11.98 29.05
C GLU A 111 -15.03 12.00 27.98
N VAL A 112 -15.77 13.11 27.93
CA VAL A 112 -16.82 13.35 26.94
C VAL A 112 -16.37 14.43 25.98
N ILE A 113 -16.47 14.16 24.66
CA ILE A 113 -16.16 15.12 23.60
C ILE A 113 -17.45 15.46 22.87
N GLU A 114 -17.85 16.73 22.92
CA GLU A 114 -18.96 17.29 22.20
C GLU A 114 -18.50 18.04 20.94
N ALA A 115 -19.31 17.98 19.90
CA ALA A 115 -19.08 18.69 18.66
C ALA A 115 -20.38 18.85 17.86
N ASP A 116 -20.40 19.77 16.91
CA ASP A 116 -21.50 19.94 15.98
C ASP A 116 -21.52 18.87 14.89
N GLU A 117 -20.35 18.41 14.44
CA GLU A 117 -20.17 17.37 13.41
C GLU A 117 -19.08 16.36 13.83
N PHE A 118 -19.28 15.12 13.48
CA PHE A 118 -18.38 14.01 13.78
C PHE A 118 -17.94 13.30 12.50
N ILE A 119 -16.65 13.10 12.35
CA ILE A 119 -16.09 12.34 11.22
C ILE A 119 -15.43 11.06 11.78
N SER A 120 -15.84 9.91 11.28
CA SER A 120 -15.18 8.64 11.58
C SER A 120 -14.25 8.24 10.44
N ALA A 121 -12.95 8.20 10.73
CA ALA A 121 -11.90 7.75 9.79
C ALA A 121 -11.27 6.40 10.22
N VAL A 122 -11.97 5.64 11.05
CA VAL A 122 -11.50 4.33 11.51
C VAL A 122 -11.63 3.26 10.42
N PRO A 123 -10.81 2.20 10.44
CA PRO A 123 -10.94 1.07 9.51
C PRO A 123 -12.35 0.44 9.55
N VAL A 124 -12.79 -0.13 8.43
CA VAL A 124 -14.16 -0.67 8.30
C VAL A 124 -14.54 -1.68 9.37
N ASP A 125 -13.60 -2.56 9.77
CA ASP A 125 -13.89 -3.55 10.83
C ASP A 125 -14.01 -2.92 12.21
N VAL A 126 -13.35 -1.80 12.46
CA VAL A 126 -13.53 -1.00 13.69
C VAL A 126 -14.89 -0.31 13.64
N MET A 127 -15.22 0.32 12.50
CA MET A 127 -16.53 0.97 12.29
C MET A 127 -17.70 0.01 12.52
N LYS A 128 -17.60 -1.22 11.96
CA LYS A 128 -18.63 -2.26 12.18
C LYS A 128 -18.85 -2.60 13.67
N ARG A 129 -17.75 -2.66 14.45
CA ARG A 129 -17.84 -2.95 15.89
C ARG A 129 -18.36 -1.79 16.72
N MET A 130 -18.07 -0.56 16.30
CA MET A 130 -18.47 0.66 16.99
C MET A 130 -19.83 1.19 16.52
N CYS A 131 -20.40 0.62 15.46
CA CYS A 131 -21.67 1.06 14.88
C CYS A 131 -22.80 0.89 15.90
N PRO A 132 -23.47 1.98 16.29
CA PRO A 132 -24.61 1.92 17.23
C PRO A 132 -25.73 1.02 16.72
N GLU A 133 -26.42 0.36 17.63
CA GLU A 133 -27.47 -0.61 17.31
C GLU A 133 -28.56 -0.05 16.36
N PRO A 134 -29.12 1.17 16.57
CA PRO A 134 -30.09 1.72 15.64
C PRO A 134 -29.58 1.86 14.21
N TRP A 135 -28.31 2.27 14.05
CA TRP A 135 -27.70 2.44 12.73
C TRP A 135 -27.47 1.10 11.99
N THR A 136 -27.21 0.02 12.73
CA THR A 136 -27.01 -1.31 12.11
C THR A 136 -28.21 -1.80 11.32
N LYS A 137 -29.38 -1.25 11.56
CA LYS A 137 -30.66 -1.56 10.87
C LYS A 137 -30.82 -0.79 9.56
N MET A 138 -30.07 0.29 9.38
CA MET A 138 -30.16 1.13 8.18
C MET A 138 -29.43 0.48 7.00
N PRO A 139 -30.01 0.41 5.80
CA PRO A 139 -29.39 -0.19 4.62
C PRO A 139 -27.99 0.36 4.33
N PHE A 140 -27.77 1.66 4.58
CA PHE A 140 -26.48 2.33 4.41
C PHE A 140 -25.36 1.67 5.24
N PHE A 141 -25.60 1.37 6.50
CA PHE A 141 -24.61 0.73 7.36
C PHE A 141 -24.57 -0.79 7.16
N GLN A 142 -25.66 -1.41 6.71
CA GLN A 142 -25.69 -2.85 6.43
C GLN A 142 -24.73 -3.25 5.30
N GLN A 143 -24.53 -2.39 4.28
CA GLN A 143 -23.61 -2.68 3.17
C GLN A 143 -22.18 -2.89 3.66
N MET A 144 -21.73 -2.23 4.75
CA MET A 144 -20.40 -2.41 5.31
C MET A 144 -20.11 -3.84 5.78
N LYS A 145 -21.15 -4.67 6.00
CA LYS A 145 -20.98 -6.09 6.34
C LYS A 145 -20.30 -6.89 5.21
N GLN A 146 -20.39 -6.39 3.99
CA GLN A 146 -19.74 -6.98 2.81
C GLN A 146 -18.27 -6.61 2.70
N LEU A 147 -17.79 -5.63 3.46
CA LEU A 147 -16.42 -5.16 3.47
C LEU A 147 -15.68 -5.75 4.69
N GLU A 148 -14.42 -6.06 4.51
CA GLU A 148 -13.55 -6.51 5.59
C GLU A 148 -12.11 -6.11 5.32
N GLY A 149 -11.31 -5.95 6.37
CA GLY A 149 -9.89 -5.71 6.28
C GLY A 149 -9.12 -7.01 6.15
N ILE A 150 -8.06 -7.00 5.36
CA ILE A 150 -7.12 -8.12 5.27
C ILE A 150 -5.94 -7.92 6.22
N PRO A 151 -5.33 -9.01 6.68
CA PRO A 151 -4.14 -8.93 7.50
C PRO A 151 -2.89 -8.66 6.66
N VAL A 152 -1.92 -8.00 7.28
CA VAL A 152 -0.55 -7.84 6.78
C VAL A 152 0.43 -7.99 7.94
N ILE A 153 1.64 -8.44 7.62
CA ILE A 153 2.74 -8.51 8.57
C ILE A 153 3.91 -7.72 7.99
N ASN A 154 4.40 -6.74 8.75
CA ASN A 154 5.64 -6.05 8.44
C ASN A 154 6.76 -6.68 9.28
N ILE A 155 7.90 -6.90 8.66
CA ILE A 155 9.07 -7.48 9.29
C ILE A 155 10.26 -6.58 9.04
N HIS A 156 10.99 -6.29 10.10
CA HIS A 156 12.24 -5.55 10.06
C HIS A 156 13.37 -6.47 10.48
N LEU A 157 14.43 -6.55 9.69
CA LEU A 157 15.58 -7.41 9.90
C LEU A 157 16.87 -6.59 9.86
N TRP A 158 17.71 -6.69 10.88
CA TRP A 158 19.04 -6.07 10.92
C TRP A 158 20.11 -7.13 10.73
N PHE A 159 21.00 -6.93 9.76
CA PHE A 159 22.08 -7.83 9.43
C PHE A 159 23.43 -7.31 9.91
N ASP A 160 24.41 -8.20 10.07
CA ASP A 160 25.78 -7.89 10.50
C ASP A 160 26.64 -7.29 9.40
N ARG A 161 26.17 -7.26 8.17
CA ARG A 161 26.84 -6.72 6.99
C ARG A 161 25.88 -6.08 6.00
N LYS A 162 26.42 -5.32 5.05
CA LYS A 162 25.64 -4.74 3.95
C LYS A 162 25.28 -5.83 2.94
N LEU A 163 24.00 -5.87 2.54
CA LEU A 163 23.50 -6.69 1.44
C LEU A 163 23.58 -5.85 0.15
N GLN A 164 24.19 -6.38 -0.88
CA GLN A 164 24.56 -5.59 -2.07
C GLN A 164 23.44 -5.47 -3.11
N ASN A 165 22.50 -6.41 -3.11
CA ASN A 165 21.47 -6.49 -4.16
C ASN A 165 20.07 -6.09 -3.68
N VAL A 166 19.95 -5.35 -2.56
CA VAL A 166 18.67 -4.95 -1.95
C VAL A 166 18.69 -3.46 -1.61
N ASP A 167 19.09 -2.63 -2.55
CA ASP A 167 19.19 -1.16 -2.38
C ASP A 167 17.93 -0.39 -2.79
N HIS A 168 17.01 -1.05 -3.50
CA HIS A 168 15.78 -0.47 -4.02
C HIS A 168 14.53 -1.16 -3.48
N LEU A 169 13.35 -0.57 -3.75
CA LEU A 169 12.09 -1.25 -3.52
C LEU A 169 11.95 -2.43 -4.48
N CYS A 170 12.01 -3.63 -3.94
CA CYS A 170 11.89 -4.87 -4.68
C CYS A 170 10.46 -5.42 -4.58
N PHE A 171 9.80 -5.59 -5.71
CA PHE A 171 8.56 -6.35 -5.83
C PHE A 171 8.89 -7.83 -6.03
N SER A 172 8.21 -8.72 -5.33
CA SER A 172 8.58 -10.14 -5.32
C SER A 172 7.40 -11.05 -5.69
N ARG A 173 7.72 -12.08 -6.48
CA ARG A 173 6.81 -13.22 -6.75
C ARG A 173 6.85 -14.29 -5.64
N SER A 174 7.71 -14.10 -4.63
CA SER A 174 7.81 -15.02 -3.50
C SER A 174 6.44 -15.33 -2.89
N PRO A 175 6.16 -16.58 -2.51
CA PRO A 175 4.89 -16.93 -1.89
C PRO A 175 4.66 -16.29 -0.50
N LEU A 176 5.71 -15.73 0.11
CA LEU A 176 5.69 -15.14 1.45
C LEU A 176 5.99 -13.65 1.48
N LEU A 177 6.89 -13.17 0.61
CA LEU A 177 7.40 -11.80 0.64
C LEU A 177 6.89 -11.05 -0.58
N SER A 178 6.15 -9.96 -0.40
CA SER A 178 5.59 -9.19 -1.50
C SER A 178 6.46 -8.02 -1.90
N VAL A 179 6.98 -7.29 -0.93
CA VAL A 179 7.80 -6.09 -1.11
C VAL A 179 8.88 -6.05 -0.05
N TYR A 180 10.07 -5.63 -0.41
CA TYR A 180 11.16 -5.38 0.54
C TYR A 180 12.12 -4.31 0.02
N ALA A 181 12.82 -3.65 0.96
CA ALA A 181 13.84 -2.65 0.65
C ALA A 181 14.89 -2.58 1.76
N ASP A 182 16.11 -2.16 1.43
CA ASP A 182 17.13 -1.83 2.41
C ASP A 182 16.96 -0.40 2.92
N MET A 183 16.37 -0.26 4.09
CA MET A 183 16.12 1.03 4.73
C MET A 183 17.40 1.71 5.20
N SER A 184 18.51 0.97 5.33
CA SER A 184 19.81 1.56 5.66
C SER A 184 20.43 2.36 4.52
N THR A 185 19.85 2.33 3.33
CA THR A 185 20.20 3.18 2.18
C THR A 185 19.21 4.32 1.97
N THR A 186 17.94 4.11 2.26
CA THR A 186 16.84 5.02 1.88
C THR A 186 16.33 5.89 3.01
N CYS A 187 16.54 5.50 4.28
CA CYS A 187 16.00 6.18 5.44
C CYS A 187 17.12 6.71 6.35
N LYS A 188 17.16 8.01 6.58
CA LYS A 188 18.22 8.68 7.37
C LYS A 188 18.39 8.13 8.78
N GLU A 189 17.30 7.78 9.45
CA GLU A 189 17.34 7.25 10.82
C GLU A 189 17.91 5.84 10.89
N TYR A 190 17.99 5.11 9.78
CA TYR A 190 18.52 3.74 9.70
C TYR A 190 19.82 3.67 8.89
N TYR A 191 20.30 4.81 8.38
CA TYR A 191 21.48 4.86 7.52
C TYR A 191 22.69 4.16 8.15
N ASP A 192 23.28 3.22 7.42
CA ASP A 192 24.46 2.48 7.81
C ASP A 192 25.18 2.01 6.53
N GLU A 193 26.48 2.34 6.42
CA GLU A 193 27.29 1.97 5.23
C GLU A 193 27.74 0.51 5.28
N GLU A 194 27.84 -0.07 6.48
CA GLU A 194 28.41 -1.40 6.68
C GLU A 194 27.34 -2.48 6.90
N LYS A 195 26.12 -2.11 7.28
CA LYS A 195 25.06 -3.03 7.68
C LYS A 195 23.75 -2.71 6.98
N SER A 196 22.97 -3.74 6.74
CA SER A 196 21.63 -3.59 6.17
C SER A 196 20.53 -3.68 7.22
N MET A 197 19.52 -2.85 7.05
CA MET A 197 18.23 -2.95 7.73
C MET A 197 17.15 -3.15 6.67
N ILE A 198 16.67 -4.37 6.53
CA ILE A 198 15.64 -4.71 5.56
C ILE A 198 14.25 -4.54 6.20
N GLU A 199 13.42 -3.71 5.59
CA GLU A 199 11.98 -3.70 5.82
C GLU A 199 11.30 -4.53 4.74
N LEU A 200 10.39 -5.42 5.14
CA LEU A 200 9.67 -6.28 4.22
C LEU A 200 8.22 -6.51 4.63
N VAL A 201 7.39 -6.70 3.61
CA VAL A 201 5.97 -7.03 3.76
C VAL A 201 5.78 -8.52 3.49
N PHE A 202 5.28 -9.21 4.51
CA PHE A 202 4.93 -10.61 4.46
C PHE A 202 3.46 -10.74 4.04
N ALA A 203 3.22 -11.05 2.77
CA ALA A 203 1.90 -11.19 2.18
C ALA A 203 1.92 -12.13 0.95
N PRO A 204 0.81 -12.86 0.70
CA PRO A 204 -0.42 -12.92 1.49
C PRO A 204 -0.23 -13.73 2.78
N CYS A 205 -0.69 -13.20 3.90
CA CYS A 205 -0.45 -13.84 5.19
C CYS A 205 -1.67 -14.59 5.77
N SER A 206 -2.72 -14.77 4.96
CA SER A 206 -3.92 -15.50 5.38
C SER A 206 -4.69 -16.08 4.19
N PRO A 207 -5.56 -17.10 4.41
CA PRO A 207 -6.37 -17.69 3.34
C PRO A 207 -7.34 -16.73 2.65
N ILE A 208 -7.81 -15.69 3.34
CA ILE A 208 -8.70 -14.68 2.74
C ILE A 208 -7.99 -13.86 1.66
N ALA A 209 -6.68 -13.69 1.80
CA ALA A 209 -5.85 -12.99 0.83
C ALA A 209 -5.24 -13.92 -0.24
N GLY A 210 -5.58 -15.22 -0.25
CA GLY A 210 -5.03 -16.23 -1.15
C GLY A 210 -3.89 -17.07 -0.54
N GLY A 211 -3.37 -16.72 0.63
CA GLY A 211 -2.32 -17.45 1.31
C GLY A 211 -2.78 -18.85 1.80
N LYS A 212 -1.89 -19.84 1.74
CA LYS A 212 -2.19 -21.20 2.20
C LYS A 212 -2.23 -21.32 3.72
N THR A 213 -1.55 -20.43 4.45
CA THR A 213 -1.36 -20.49 5.90
C THR A 213 -1.87 -19.21 6.55
N ASN A 214 -2.48 -19.33 7.73
CA ASN A 214 -2.80 -18.19 8.57
C ASN A 214 -1.57 -17.78 9.42
N TRP A 215 -0.72 -16.96 8.86
CA TRP A 215 0.51 -16.49 9.51
C TRP A 215 0.27 -15.52 10.67
N ILE A 216 -0.87 -14.84 10.70
CA ILE A 216 -1.23 -13.97 11.84
C ILE A 216 -1.30 -14.77 13.15
N ALA A 217 -1.73 -16.04 13.07
CA ALA A 217 -1.82 -16.92 14.24
C ALA A 217 -0.49 -17.55 14.66
N LYS A 218 0.56 -17.44 13.82
CA LYS A 218 1.88 -17.99 14.11
C LYS A 218 2.67 -17.13 15.08
N SER A 219 3.63 -17.70 15.78
CA SER A 219 4.57 -16.96 16.62
C SER A 219 5.47 -16.05 15.77
N ASN A 220 6.03 -15.01 16.38
CA ASN A 220 6.99 -14.14 15.70
C ASN A 220 8.22 -14.92 15.24
N GLN A 221 8.67 -15.91 16.01
CA GLN A 221 9.81 -16.74 15.64
C GLN A 221 9.52 -17.59 14.39
N GLU A 222 8.36 -18.26 14.32
CA GLU A 222 7.97 -19.02 13.13
C GLU A 222 7.92 -18.13 11.87
N ILE A 223 7.46 -16.89 12.00
CA ILE A 223 7.42 -15.92 10.90
C ILE A 223 8.83 -15.53 10.46
N VAL A 224 9.70 -15.22 11.42
CA VAL A 224 11.11 -14.86 11.14
C VAL A 224 11.86 -16.04 10.51
N ASP A 225 11.68 -17.25 11.01
CA ASP A 225 12.33 -18.45 10.47
C ASP A 225 11.90 -18.70 9.02
N ALA A 226 10.58 -18.58 8.72
CA ALA A 226 10.07 -18.70 7.37
C ALA A 226 10.62 -17.58 6.44
N THR A 227 10.70 -16.36 6.96
CA THR A 227 11.25 -15.20 6.24
C THR A 227 12.74 -15.41 5.92
N MET A 228 13.54 -15.82 6.89
CA MET A 228 14.98 -16.06 6.68
C MET A 228 15.23 -17.18 5.69
N LYS A 229 14.44 -18.27 5.74
CA LYS A 229 14.51 -19.35 4.76
C LYS A 229 14.20 -18.86 3.35
N GLU A 230 13.22 -18.00 3.22
CA GLU A 230 12.84 -17.43 1.93
C GLU A 230 13.89 -16.43 1.43
N LEU A 231 14.46 -15.61 2.30
CA LEU A 231 15.57 -14.70 1.95
C LEU A 231 16.83 -15.47 1.56
N GLU A 232 17.15 -16.60 2.20
CA GLU A 232 18.26 -17.47 1.77
C GLU A 232 18.02 -18.05 0.37
N ARG A 233 16.77 -18.36 0.00
CA ARG A 233 16.41 -18.81 -1.35
C ARG A 233 16.55 -17.66 -2.37
N LEU A 234 16.13 -16.45 -2.02
CA LEU A 234 16.16 -15.29 -2.91
C LEU A 234 17.56 -14.70 -3.07
N PHE A 235 18.35 -14.71 -2.00
CA PHE A 235 19.71 -14.12 -1.95
C PHE A 235 20.75 -15.16 -1.47
N PRO A 236 20.94 -16.27 -2.20
CA PRO A 236 21.78 -17.38 -1.72
C PRO A 236 23.27 -17.00 -1.60
N LEU A 237 23.73 -16.01 -2.36
CA LEU A 237 25.12 -15.55 -2.32
C LEU A 237 25.39 -14.53 -1.19
N GLU A 238 24.35 -14.01 -0.57
CA GLU A 238 24.49 -13.02 0.50
C GLU A 238 24.02 -13.55 1.84
N ILE A 239 22.97 -14.39 1.82
CA ILE A 239 22.37 -14.98 3.01
C ILE A 239 22.49 -16.50 2.92
N GLY A 240 23.06 -17.11 3.95
CA GLY A 240 23.19 -18.56 4.04
C GLY A 240 24.48 -19.14 3.46
N LYS A 241 24.50 -20.48 3.30
CA LYS A 241 25.71 -21.27 3.07
C LYS A 241 26.33 -21.12 1.69
N LYS A 242 25.61 -20.60 0.71
CA LYS A 242 26.13 -20.35 -0.64
C LYS A 242 26.92 -19.03 -0.73
N ALA A 243 26.91 -18.21 0.31
CA ALA A 243 27.73 -17.01 0.37
C ALA A 243 29.22 -17.32 0.21
N PRO A 244 30.04 -16.41 -0.35
CA PRO A 244 31.47 -16.66 -0.61
C PRO A 244 32.28 -17.06 0.62
N ASP A 245 31.87 -16.59 1.81
CA ASP A 245 32.48 -16.95 3.10
C ASP A 245 31.90 -18.25 3.72
N GLY A 246 30.94 -18.88 3.06
CA GLY A 246 30.24 -20.08 3.53
C GLY A 246 29.30 -19.87 4.72
N VAL A 247 29.12 -18.63 5.16
CA VAL A 247 28.32 -18.28 6.35
C VAL A 247 27.17 -17.33 5.97
N GLY A 248 27.43 -16.35 5.11
CA GLY A 248 26.49 -15.30 4.73
C GLY A 248 26.19 -14.27 5.83
N ALA A 249 25.30 -13.35 5.54
CA ALA A 249 24.87 -12.34 6.48
C ALA A 249 24.08 -12.94 7.65
N LYS A 250 24.40 -12.52 8.86
CA LYS A 250 23.78 -12.98 10.10
C LYS A 250 22.72 -12.00 10.56
N LEU A 251 21.56 -12.52 10.92
CA LEU A 251 20.50 -11.75 11.56
C LEU A 251 20.93 -11.36 12.98
N LEU A 252 21.00 -10.05 13.25
CA LEU A 252 21.35 -9.50 14.55
C LEU A 252 20.10 -9.21 15.39
N LYS A 253 19.07 -8.69 14.75
CA LYS A 253 17.84 -8.23 15.40
C LYS A 253 16.68 -8.34 14.43
N HIS A 254 15.49 -8.55 14.96
CA HIS A 254 14.25 -8.50 14.17
C HIS A 254 13.12 -7.82 14.94
N ALA A 255 12.13 -7.30 14.19
CA ALA A 255 10.84 -6.89 14.70
C ALA A 255 9.74 -7.40 13.78
N VAL A 256 8.63 -7.86 14.35
CA VAL A 256 7.46 -8.36 13.61
C VAL A 256 6.25 -7.59 14.08
N VAL A 257 5.61 -6.89 13.15
CA VAL A 257 4.39 -6.12 13.39
C VAL A 257 3.24 -6.79 12.65
N LYS A 258 2.29 -7.32 13.40
CA LYS A 258 1.09 -7.97 12.86
C LYS A 258 -0.08 -6.99 12.87
N THR A 259 -0.66 -6.74 11.72
CA THR A 259 -1.87 -5.92 11.56
C THR A 259 -3.00 -6.82 11.06
N PRO A 260 -3.86 -7.35 11.97
CA PRO A 260 -4.88 -8.35 11.61
C PRO A 260 -5.96 -7.84 10.65
N ARG A 261 -6.17 -6.53 10.62
CA ARG A 261 -7.14 -5.84 9.76
C ARG A 261 -6.50 -4.55 9.27
N SER A 262 -5.76 -4.64 8.17
CA SER A 262 -5.06 -3.51 7.55
C SER A 262 -5.96 -2.79 6.54
N VAL A 263 -5.64 -2.87 5.25
CA VAL A 263 -6.46 -2.30 4.19
C VAL A 263 -7.75 -3.11 3.99
N TYR A 264 -8.80 -2.52 3.42
CA TYR A 264 -9.98 -3.29 3.07
C TYR A 264 -9.68 -4.25 1.91
N ALA A 265 -10.31 -5.42 1.93
CA ALA A 265 -10.10 -6.44 0.93
C ALA A 265 -10.80 -6.05 -0.39
N ALA A 266 -10.04 -5.63 -1.38
CA ALA A 266 -10.53 -5.29 -2.70
C ALA A 266 -10.78 -6.53 -3.57
N VAL A 267 -11.61 -7.46 -3.07
CA VAL A 267 -12.00 -8.67 -3.81
C VAL A 267 -13.15 -8.38 -4.79
N PRO A 268 -13.37 -9.24 -5.79
CA PRO A 268 -14.41 -9.06 -6.79
C PRO A 268 -15.79 -8.79 -6.19
N GLY A 269 -16.53 -7.84 -6.79
CA GLY A 269 -17.89 -7.48 -6.41
C GLY A 269 -18.04 -6.66 -5.13
N ARG A 270 -16.95 -6.28 -4.46
CA ARG A 270 -16.99 -5.52 -3.19
C ARG A 270 -17.08 -4.00 -3.38
N ASN A 271 -16.62 -3.46 -4.48
CA ASN A 271 -16.54 -2.02 -4.71
C ASN A 271 -17.92 -1.32 -4.58
N LYS A 272 -18.99 -1.96 -5.02
CA LYS A 272 -20.36 -1.44 -4.92
C LYS A 272 -20.89 -1.26 -3.49
N TYR A 273 -20.26 -1.90 -2.51
CA TYR A 273 -20.64 -1.82 -1.09
C TYR A 273 -19.86 -0.76 -0.31
N ARG A 274 -18.96 -0.05 -0.97
CA ARG A 274 -18.24 1.06 -0.36
C ARG A 274 -19.21 2.24 -0.14
N PRO A 275 -19.45 2.66 1.12
CA PRO A 275 -20.39 3.73 1.41
C PRO A 275 -19.82 5.09 0.98
N SER A 276 -20.70 6.03 0.65
CA SER A 276 -20.34 7.44 0.53
C SER A 276 -19.85 8.00 1.88
N GLN A 277 -19.17 9.15 1.83
CA GLN A 277 -18.76 9.87 3.02
C GLN A 277 -19.96 10.44 3.75
N GLU A 278 -20.95 10.96 3.02
CA GLU A 278 -22.22 11.38 3.59
C GLU A 278 -23.03 10.18 4.07
N THR A 279 -23.49 10.25 5.32
CA THR A 279 -24.32 9.22 5.94
C THR A 279 -25.75 9.70 6.14
N PRO A 280 -26.72 8.81 6.37
CA PRO A 280 -28.07 9.20 6.74
C PRO A 280 -28.16 9.87 8.13
N ILE A 281 -27.10 9.90 8.91
CA ILE A 281 -27.06 10.52 10.23
C ILE A 281 -26.67 11.99 10.07
N LYS A 282 -27.50 12.86 10.62
CA LYS A 282 -27.47 14.32 10.44
C LYS A 282 -26.08 14.95 10.65
N ASN A 283 -25.40 14.55 11.71
CA ASN A 283 -24.11 15.10 12.13
C ASN A 283 -22.98 14.06 12.14
N PHE A 284 -23.05 13.04 11.28
CA PHE A 284 -22.04 11.99 11.20
C PHE A 284 -21.62 11.74 9.77
N THR A 285 -20.33 11.72 9.55
CA THR A 285 -19.69 11.58 8.23
C THR A 285 -18.62 10.48 8.30
N LEU A 286 -18.46 9.70 7.22
CA LEU A 286 -17.43 8.68 7.11
C LEU A 286 -16.23 9.20 6.30
N ALA A 287 -15.04 8.73 6.65
CA ALA A 287 -13.83 8.89 5.89
C ALA A 287 -13.02 7.58 5.90
N GLY A 288 -11.95 7.55 5.14
CA GLY A 288 -11.05 6.40 5.07
C GLY A 288 -11.02 5.79 3.67
N ASP A 289 -9.98 4.98 3.44
CA ASP A 289 -9.70 4.32 2.15
C ASP A 289 -10.82 3.39 1.68
N TRP A 290 -11.55 2.79 2.60
CA TRP A 290 -12.67 1.87 2.36
C TRP A 290 -13.99 2.54 1.97
N THR A 291 -14.11 3.87 2.10
CA THR A 291 -15.28 4.63 1.63
C THR A 291 -15.23 4.79 0.10
N SER A 292 -16.35 5.16 -0.52
CA SER A 292 -16.43 5.33 -1.97
C SER A 292 -15.55 6.50 -2.42
N GLN A 293 -14.50 6.18 -3.16
CA GLN A 293 -13.56 7.16 -3.73
C GLN A 293 -12.79 6.49 -4.90
N LYS A 294 -12.04 7.28 -5.67
CA LYS A 294 -11.37 6.86 -6.91
C LYS A 294 -10.29 5.79 -6.68
N PHE A 295 -9.51 5.95 -5.61
CA PHE A 295 -8.41 5.04 -5.29
C PHE A 295 -8.91 3.94 -4.35
N LEU A 296 -8.35 2.75 -4.49
CA LEU A 296 -8.71 1.61 -3.66
C LEU A 296 -7.98 1.67 -2.31
N GLY A 297 -7.85 0.59 -1.57
CA GLY A 297 -7.24 0.53 -0.26
C GLY A 297 -5.81 1.06 -0.21
N SER A 298 -5.64 2.35 0.02
CA SER A 298 -4.34 3.02 -0.01
C SER A 298 -4.32 4.29 0.84
N MET A 299 -3.13 4.80 1.16
CA MET A 299 -2.98 6.11 1.81
C MET A 299 -3.56 7.23 0.94
N GLU A 300 -3.40 7.17 -0.37
CA GLU A 300 -3.97 8.15 -1.30
C GLU A 300 -5.49 8.12 -1.28
N GLY A 301 -6.09 6.92 -1.24
CA GLY A 301 -7.53 6.73 -1.04
C GLY A 301 -8.02 7.27 0.29
N ALA A 302 -7.25 7.12 1.36
CA ALA A 302 -7.57 7.68 2.67
C ALA A 302 -7.55 9.21 2.68
N VAL A 303 -6.54 9.83 2.03
CA VAL A 303 -6.45 11.30 1.88
C VAL A 303 -7.62 11.83 1.07
N LEU A 304 -7.96 11.19 -0.05
CA LEU A 304 -9.12 11.59 -0.86
C LEU A 304 -10.42 11.41 -0.08
N GLY A 305 -10.60 10.29 0.61
CA GLY A 305 -11.75 10.06 1.49
C GLY A 305 -11.89 11.13 2.59
N GLY A 306 -10.77 11.57 3.15
CA GLY A 306 -10.73 12.69 4.11
C GLY A 306 -11.13 14.03 3.50
N LYS A 307 -10.67 14.34 2.29
CA LYS A 307 -11.07 15.55 1.54
C LYS A 307 -12.57 15.54 1.25
N LEU A 308 -13.09 14.44 0.74
CA LEU A 308 -14.51 14.29 0.45
C LEU A 308 -15.37 14.41 1.72
N ALA A 309 -14.92 13.87 2.85
CA ALA A 309 -15.60 14.03 4.13
C ALA A 309 -15.63 15.50 4.59
N ALA A 310 -14.51 16.22 4.43
CA ALA A 310 -14.45 17.65 4.75
C ALA A 310 -15.39 18.49 3.87
N GLU A 311 -15.54 18.13 2.59
CA GLU A 311 -16.50 18.76 1.68
C GLU A 311 -17.95 18.57 2.18
N VAL A 312 -18.32 17.33 2.60
CA VAL A 312 -19.63 17.03 3.17
C VAL A 312 -19.92 17.92 4.39
N VAL A 313 -18.97 17.99 5.33
CA VAL A 313 -19.11 18.80 6.54
C VAL A 313 -19.22 20.29 6.21
N SER A 314 -18.37 20.78 5.31
CA SER A 314 -18.39 22.18 4.86
C SER A 314 -19.71 22.56 4.19
N ALA A 315 -20.26 21.66 3.36
CA ALA A 315 -21.55 21.88 2.72
C ALA A 315 -22.70 21.95 3.73
N LYS A 316 -22.73 21.02 4.70
CA LYS A 316 -23.70 21.03 5.79
C LYS A 316 -23.63 22.33 6.60
N ALA A 317 -22.43 22.78 6.98
CA ALA A 317 -22.22 24.02 7.71
C ALA A 317 -22.72 25.27 6.96
N LYS A 318 -22.65 25.27 5.62
CA LYS A 318 -23.16 26.36 4.77
C LYS A 318 -24.65 26.24 4.43
N GLY A 319 -25.35 25.24 4.93
CA GLY A 319 -26.74 24.95 4.57
C GLY A 319 -26.95 24.58 3.10
N MET A 320 -25.88 24.14 2.41
CA MET A 320 -25.97 23.71 1.03
C MET A 320 -26.57 22.29 0.95
N LYS A 321 -27.42 22.06 -0.04
CA LYS A 321 -27.90 20.70 -0.30
C LYS A 321 -26.76 19.85 -0.84
N THR A 322 -26.51 18.72 -0.19
CA THR A 322 -25.47 17.74 -0.53
C THR A 322 -25.63 17.10 -1.92
N ALA A 323 -26.81 17.21 -2.56
CA ALA A 323 -27.00 16.80 -3.95
C ALA A 323 -26.08 17.51 -4.96
N GLY A 324 -25.46 18.67 -4.60
CA GLY A 324 -24.41 19.32 -5.37
C GLY A 324 -23.03 18.67 -5.23
N LEU A 325 -22.81 17.86 -4.20
CA LEU A 325 -21.50 17.24 -3.91
C LEU A 325 -21.11 16.16 -4.92
N LYS A 326 -22.07 15.52 -5.58
CA LYS A 326 -21.73 14.55 -6.63
C LYS A 326 -20.99 15.23 -7.80
N LYS A 327 -21.39 16.47 -8.13
CA LYS A 327 -20.71 17.27 -9.14
C LYS A 327 -19.34 17.73 -8.68
N ILE A 328 -19.23 18.15 -7.41
CA ILE A 328 -17.95 18.53 -6.78
C ILE A 328 -17.01 17.29 -6.73
N ASN A 329 -17.52 16.12 -6.40
CA ASN A 329 -16.76 14.88 -6.42
C ASN A 329 -16.27 14.54 -7.83
N ASP A 330 -17.10 14.69 -8.85
CA ASP A 330 -16.73 14.44 -10.24
C ASP A 330 -15.69 15.48 -10.71
N ASP A 331 -15.80 16.74 -10.30
CA ASP A 331 -14.85 17.81 -10.60
C ASP A 331 -13.52 17.60 -9.83
N ILE A 332 -13.53 17.26 -8.53
CA ILE A 332 -12.33 16.90 -7.74
C ILE A 332 -11.67 15.64 -8.31
N MET A 333 -12.45 14.68 -8.77
CA MET A 333 -11.93 13.46 -9.41
C MET A 333 -11.31 13.77 -10.77
N ALA A 334 -11.86 14.74 -11.51
CA ALA A 334 -11.28 15.25 -12.76
C ALA A 334 -10.01 16.07 -12.48
N GLU A 335 -10.02 16.95 -11.47
CA GLU A 335 -8.85 17.74 -11.07
C GLU A 335 -7.75 16.87 -10.48
N ALA A 336 -8.08 15.85 -9.69
CA ALA A 336 -7.07 14.90 -9.18
C ALA A 336 -6.40 14.14 -10.33
N SER A 337 -7.08 13.93 -11.47
CA SER A 337 -6.48 13.36 -12.68
C SER A 337 -5.59 14.34 -13.43
N THR A 338 -5.78 15.65 -13.24
CA THR A 338 -4.98 16.72 -13.88
C THR A 338 -3.86 17.24 -12.97
N PHE A 339 -3.86 16.90 -11.68
CA PHE A 339 -2.89 17.40 -10.69
C PHE A 339 -1.47 16.81 -10.86
N SER A 340 -1.31 15.79 -11.69
CA SER A 340 -0.02 15.16 -11.97
C SER A 340 0.95 16.02 -12.80
N GLY A 341 0.51 17.14 -13.37
CA GLY A 341 1.31 17.90 -14.34
C GLY A 341 1.92 19.23 -13.91
N GLN A 342 1.45 19.89 -12.86
CA GLN A 342 1.83 21.32 -12.65
C GLN A 342 2.27 21.73 -11.24
N GLY A 343 2.32 20.88 -10.24
CA GLY A 343 2.54 21.29 -8.85
C GLY A 343 3.81 20.82 -8.18
N TRP A 344 4.45 19.79 -8.66
CA TRP A 344 5.66 19.27 -8.04
C TRP A 344 6.90 19.78 -8.77
N LYS A 345 7.42 20.94 -8.33
CA LYS A 345 8.80 21.31 -8.67
C LYS A 345 9.71 20.43 -7.81
N ARG A 346 10.49 19.60 -8.47
CA ARG A 346 11.62 18.87 -7.89
C ARG A 346 12.38 19.82 -6.96
N PRO A 347 12.67 19.46 -5.70
CA PRO A 347 13.57 20.27 -4.88
C PRO A 347 14.89 20.45 -5.62
N GLN A 348 15.38 21.66 -5.75
CA GLN A 348 16.55 22.05 -6.55
C GLN A 348 17.90 21.55 -5.99
N LYS A 349 17.92 20.48 -5.19
CA LYS A 349 19.13 19.84 -4.66
C LYS A 349 18.99 18.31 -4.66
N MET A 350 19.04 17.73 -5.84
CA MET A 350 19.58 16.41 -6.08
C MET A 350 20.44 16.51 -7.35
N GLU A 351 21.52 17.29 -7.26
CA GLU A 351 22.62 17.28 -8.21
C GLU A 351 23.67 16.28 -7.74
N ASP A 352 23.30 15.01 -7.67
CA ASP A 352 24.21 13.88 -7.81
C ASP A 352 23.37 12.71 -8.30
N GLU A 353 23.27 12.63 -9.60
CA GLU A 353 22.39 11.71 -10.29
C GLU A 353 23.18 10.46 -10.68
N SER A 354 22.96 9.43 -9.92
CA SER A 354 22.91 8.10 -10.55
C SER A 354 21.56 8.01 -11.26
N PRO A 355 21.50 7.64 -12.55
CA PRO A 355 20.24 7.44 -13.22
C PRO A 355 19.44 6.38 -12.45
N VAL A 356 18.18 6.69 -12.12
CA VAL A 356 17.25 5.71 -11.58
C VAL A 356 17.04 4.68 -12.67
N VAL A 357 17.84 3.63 -12.64
CA VAL A 357 17.60 2.45 -13.46
C VAL A 357 16.36 1.80 -12.90
N PHE A 358 15.29 1.79 -13.66
CA PHE A 358 14.13 0.95 -13.42
C PHE A 358 14.55 -0.52 -13.55
N GLY A 359 15.23 -1.03 -12.54
CA GLY A 359 15.21 -2.43 -12.25
C GLY A 359 13.94 -2.68 -11.49
N ALA A 360 12.86 -3.12 -12.14
CA ALA A 360 12.04 -4.09 -11.47
C ALA A 360 13.04 -5.18 -11.10
N GLY A 361 13.49 -5.17 -9.86
CA GLY A 361 14.45 -6.15 -9.36
C GLY A 361 13.71 -7.48 -9.30
N TYR A 362 13.60 -8.13 -10.44
CA TYR A 362 13.20 -9.52 -10.49
C TYR A 362 14.31 -10.29 -9.79
N VAL A 363 14.02 -10.80 -8.62
CA VAL A 363 14.80 -11.89 -8.08
C VAL A 363 14.46 -13.08 -8.97
N LEU A 364 15.37 -13.36 -9.89
CA LEU A 364 15.24 -14.47 -10.81
C LEU A 364 15.26 -15.77 -10.02
N GLU A 365 14.32 -16.67 -10.28
CA GLU A 365 14.45 -18.04 -9.81
C GLU A 365 15.65 -18.71 -10.52
N GLU A 366 16.23 -19.74 -9.91
CA GLU A 366 17.43 -20.42 -10.41
C GLU A 366 17.33 -20.81 -11.90
N ASN A 367 16.10 -21.03 -12.41
CA ASN A 367 15.82 -21.32 -13.83
C ASN A 367 15.85 -20.09 -14.74
N ASP A 368 15.61 -18.89 -14.20
CA ASP A 368 15.60 -17.65 -14.98
C ASP A 368 17.03 -17.13 -15.20
N GLU A 369 17.95 -17.38 -14.26
CA GLU A 369 19.37 -17.05 -14.44
C GLU A 369 20.01 -17.86 -15.58
N GLN A 370 19.64 -19.13 -15.75
CA GLN A 370 20.11 -19.95 -16.85
C GLN A 370 19.58 -19.50 -18.21
N GLN A 371 18.35 -18.97 -18.27
CA GLN A 371 17.78 -18.43 -19.50
C GLN A 371 18.39 -17.08 -19.88
N LEU A 372 18.75 -16.22 -18.92
CA LEU A 372 19.41 -14.93 -19.19
C LEU A 372 20.88 -15.09 -19.62
N MET A 373 21.56 -16.12 -19.15
CA MET A 373 22.92 -16.46 -19.60
C MET A 373 22.97 -16.99 -21.04
N THR A 374 21.84 -17.40 -21.61
CA THR A 374 21.74 -17.93 -22.99
C THR A 374 21.20 -16.91 -24.00
N ILE A 375 20.85 -15.69 -23.58
CA ILE A 375 20.46 -14.64 -24.52
C ILE A 375 21.73 -14.06 -25.15
N ASP A 376 21.94 -14.37 -26.42
CA ASP A 376 22.98 -13.79 -27.23
C ASP A 376 22.82 -12.26 -27.28
N PRO A 377 23.87 -11.47 -26.98
CA PRO A 377 23.83 -10.01 -27.08
C PRO A 377 23.31 -9.48 -28.42
N GLU A 378 23.49 -10.25 -29.51
CA GLU A 378 22.95 -9.89 -30.83
C GLU A 378 21.40 -10.00 -30.90
N GLN A 379 20.76 -10.86 -30.11
CA GLN A 379 19.30 -10.96 -30.06
C GLN A 379 18.63 -9.78 -29.35
N LEU A 380 19.37 -9.03 -28.52
CA LEU A 380 18.90 -7.79 -27.90
C LEU A 380 18.75 -6.63 -28.91
N THR A 381 19.38 -6.71 -30.07
CA THR A 381 19.30 -5.69 -31.12
C THR A 381 18.06 -5.81 -31.99
N GLU A 382 17.36 -6.96 -32.00
CA GLU A 382 16.15 -7.20 -32.81
C GLU A 382 14.85 -6.82 -32.10
N MET A 383 14.89 -6.27 -30.87
CA MET A 383 13.69 -5.76 -30.20
C MET A 383 13.30 -4.38 -30.77
N ASP A 384 12.69 -4.41 -31.94
CA ASP A 384 12.18 -3.24 -32.66
C ASP A 384 11.11 -2.51 -31.83
N GLY A 385 11.30 -1.20 -31.63
CA GLY A 385 10.36 -0.30 -30.95
C GLY A 385 10.80 0.26 -29.58
N ARG A 386 11.96 -0.08 -29.06
CA ARG A 386 12.51 0.53 -27.85
C ARG A 386 13.34 1.76 -28.17
N SER A 387 13.25 2.81 -27.32
CA SER A 387 14.12 3.99 -27.48
C SER A 387 15.60 3.62 -27.38
N GLN A 388 16.50 4.37 -28.03
CA GLN A 388 17.94 4.14 -27.96
C GLN A 388 18.44 4.19 -26.51
N ALA A 389 17.90 5.08 -25.68
CA ALA A 389 18.23 5.18 -24.26
C ALA A 389 17.92 3.90 -23.46
N THR A 390 16.85 3.18 -23.83
CA THR A 390 16.50 1.90 -23.18
C THR A 390 17.48 0.79 -23.61
N LYS A 391 17.92 0.80 -24.89
CA LYS A 391 18.90 -0.14 -25.42
C LYS A 391 20.28 0.07 -24.76
N ASP A 392 20.68 1.32 -24.62
CA ASP A 392 21.95 1.70 -24.00
C ASP A 392 21.99 1.33 -22.51
N ALA A 393 20.91 1.56 -21.75
CA ALA A 393 20.80 1.21 -20.34
C ALA A 393 20.84 -0.30 -20.09
N VAL A 394 20.20 -1.11 -20.96
CA VAL A 394 20.26 -2.57 -20.88
C VAL A 394 21.66 -3.08 -21.22
N GLN A 395 22.32 -2.50 -22.21
CA GLN A 395 23.66 -2.87 -22.61
C GLN A 395 24.70 -2.53 -21.54
N GLU A 396 24.56 -1.39 -20.86
CA GLU A 396 25.41 -0.98 -19.75
C GLU A 396 25.22 -1.86 -18.51
N ALA A 397 23.98 -2.24 -18.20
CA ALA A 397 23.65 -3.16 -17.10
C ALA A 397 24.23 -4.56 -17.34
N VAL A 398 24.24 -5.04 -18.58
CA VAL A 398 24.87 -6.32 -18.96
C VAL A 398 26.39 -6.25 -18.88
N LEU A 399 27.02 -5.15 -19.35
CA LEU A 399 28.47 -4.96 -19.33
C LEU A 399 29.04 -4.78 -17.91
N ASN A 400 28.29 -4.19 -16.99
CA ASN A 400 28.71 -4.02 -15.60
C ASN A 400 28.58 -5.31 -14.77
N ARG A 401 27.87 -6.33 -15.26
CA ARG A 401 27.79 -7.67 -14.63
C ARG A 401 28.87 -8.64 -15.10
N THR A 402 29.56 -8.33 -16.18
CA THR A 402 30.66 -9.15 -16.73
C THR A 402 32.07 -8.66 -16.34
N ARG A 403 32.14 -7.66 -15.49
CA ARG A 403 33.35 -7.19 -14.82
C ARG A 403 33.26 -7.43 -13.31
#